data_4014f784f4debddbb391a8d3efb9b60b
#
_entry.id   4014f784f4debddbb391a8d3efb9b60b
#
_cell.length_a   1.000
_cell.length_b   1.000
_cell.length_c   1.000
_cell.angle_alpha   90.00
_cell.angle_beta   90.00
_cell.angle_gamma   90.00
#
_symmetry.space_group_name_H-M   'P 1'
#
loop_
_entity.id
_entity.type
_entity.pdbx_description
1 polymer ?
#
loop_
_entity_poly.entity_id
_entity_poly.type
_entity_poly.pdbx_seq_one_letter_code
_entity_poly.pdbx_strand_id
1 'polypeptide(L)'
;MVTTNDIRQTLTQPIDKLAKLSQAEDRPADSALSQGAPAKPLLGVLPLRRLIPQDVHSVLDYANGAMTGAGAVMTDDPAARVASIVLGASSIGVSAVSDYRLSVAKIIPIEKHEAIDHLWGIAAIAAPFVFGYWKRAPRVAMMHVMAGASTILSSLLTDYRSAKRG
;
A
#
# COMPACT_ATOMS: atom_id res chain seq x y z
N MET A 1 -35.07 37.70 31.27
CA MET A 1 -35.89 36.47 31.33
C MET A 1 -35.46 35.62 30.15
N VAL A 2 -34.70 34.56 30.36
CA VAL A 2 -34.22 33.64 29.30
C VAL A 2 -35.41 32.81 28.86
N THR A 3 -35.72 32.79 27.60
CA THR A 3 -36.86 32.01 27.09
C THR A 3 -36.46 30.56 26.78
N THR A 4 -37.44 29.66 26.80
CA THR A 4 -37.24 28.24 26.48
C THR A 4 -36.68 28.07 25.06
N ASN A 5 -36.94 29.00 24.16
CA ASN A 5 -36.39 29.03 22.80
C ASN A 5 -34.90 29.37 22.78
N ASP A 6 -34.41 30.25 23.64
CA ASP A 6 -32.98 30.61 23.73
C ASP A 6 -32.17 29.40 24.19
N ILE A 7 -32.70 28.61 25.13
CA ILE A 7 -32.04 27.39 25.62
C ILE A 7 -31.98 26.31 24.53
N ARG A 8 -33.05 26.11 23.76
CA ARG A 8 -33.07 25.18 22.64
C ARG A 8 -32.08 25.57 21.55
N GLN A 9 -32.02 26.83 21.15
CA GLN A 9 -31.06 27.28 20.16
C GLN A 9 -29.60 27.08 20.62
N THR A 10 -29.31 27.31 21.89
CA THR A 10 -27.96 27.17 22.45
C THR A 10 -27.53 25.68 22.51
N LEU A 11 -28.45 24.75 22.71
CA LEU A 11 -28.17 23.32 22.80
C LEU A 11 -28.11 22.65 21.44
N THR A 12 -28.81 23.15 20.42
CA THR A 12 -28.79 22.56 19.06
C THR A 12 -27.62 23.02 18.21
N GLN A 13 -27.08 24.23 18.44
CA GLN A 13 -25.92 24.73 17.67
C GLN A 13 -24.67 23.84 17.68
N PRO A 14 -24.25 23.23 18.81
CA PRO A 14 -23.11 22.32 18.80
C PRO A 14 -23.38 21.03 18.01
N ILE A 15 -24.63 20.53 18.06
CA ILE A 15 -25.02 19.30 17.36
C ILE A 15 -25.07 19.53 15.85
N ASP A 16 -25.64 20.66 15.42
CA ASP A 16 -25.66 21.05 14.01
C ASP A 16 -24.27 21.33 13.45
N LYS A 17 -23.38 21.88 14.29
CA LYS A 17 -21.99 22.12 13.91
C LYS A 17 -21.21 20.80 13.77
N LEU A 18 -21.45 19.82 14.66
CA LEU A 18 -20.89 18.47 14.56
C LEU A 18 -21.45 17.72 13.36
N ALA A 19 -22.73 17.82 13.08
CA ALA A 19 -23.35 17.23 11.89
C ALA A 19 -22.81 17.83 10.60
N LYS A 20 -22.59 19.16 10.57
CA LYS A 20 -21.94 19.83 9.42
C LYS A 20 -20.48 19.48 9.26
N LEU A 21 -19.74 19.24 10.35
CA LEU A 21 -18.36 18.77 10.29
C LEU A 21 -18.29 17.32 9.78
N SER A 22 -19.17 16.45 10.26
CA SER A 22 -19.29 15.07 9.78
C SER A 22 -19.66 15.01 8.29
N GLN A 23 -20.60 15.85 7.83
CA GLN A 23 -20.94 15.97 6.41
C GLN A 23 -19.86 16.67 5.56
N ALA A 24 -18.97 17.46 6.18
CA ALA A 24 -17.85 18.07 5.48
C ALA A 24 -16.68 17.08 5.29
N GLU A 25 -16.57 16.05 6.15
CA GLU A 25 -15.70 14.91 5.95
C GLU A 25 -16.17 13.97 4.84
N ASP A 26 -17.48 13.88 4.60
CA ASP A 26 -18.11 13.13 3.50
C ASP A 26 -18.08 13.85 2.14
N ARG A 27 -17.30 14.91 1.98
CA ARG A 27 -17.23 15.60 0.69
C ARG A 27 -16.54 14.76 -0.36
N PRO A 28 -17.17 14.66 -1.57
CA PRO A 28 -16.68 13.85 -2.69
C PRO A 28 -15.42 14.39 -3.38
N ALA A 29 -14.68 15.30 -2.76
CA ALA A 29 -13.38 15.77 -3.28
C ALA A 29 -12.38 14.61 -3.48
N ASP A 30 -12.58 13.55 -2.71
CA ASP A 30 -11.75 12.36 -2.82
C ASP A 30 -12.25 11.37 -3.91
N SER A 31 -13.55 11.35 -4.21
CA SER A 31 -14.09 10.49 -5.29
C SER A 31 -13.63 10.95 -6.68
N ALA A 32 -13.42 12.25 -6.87
CA ALA A 32 -12.85 12.78 -8.12
C ALA A 32 -11.38 12.39 -8.30
N LEU A 33 -10.62 12.22 -7.20
CA LEU A 33 -9.22 11.75 -7.23
C LEU A 33 -9.14 10.23 -7.45
N SER A 34 -10.10 9.45 -6.94
CA SER A 34 -10.18 8.01 -7.20
C SER A 34 -10.75 7.69 -8.59
N GLN A 35 -11.44 8.64 -9.23
CA GLN A 35 -11.99 8.50 -10.59
C GLN A 35 -11.01 8.87 -11.70
N GLY A 36 -9.71 8.68 -11.49
CA GLY A 36 -8.69 8.82 -12.54
C GLY A 36 -8.10 10.21 -12.66
N ALA A 37 -8.18 11.04 -11.62
CA ALA A 37 -7.35 12.24 -11.54
C ALA A 37 -5.86 11.85 -11.60
N PRO A 38 -5.01 12.62 -12.30
CA PRO A 38 -3.60 12.32 -12.38
C PRO A 38 -2.99 12.31 -10.97
N ALA A 39 -2.25 11.25 -10.66
CA ALA A 39 -1.40 11.18 -9.48
C ALA A 39 -0.38 12.33 -9.53
N LYS A 40 0.22 12.66 -8.37
CA LYS A 40 1.39 13.53 -8.38
C LYS A 40 2.40 12.95 -9.38
N PRO A 41 2.97 13.78 -10.26
CA PRO A 41 3.96 13.29 -11.23
C PRO A 41 5.12 12.66 -10.45
N LEU A 42 5.51 11.45 -10.84
CA LEU A 42 6.73 10.81 -10.34
C LEU A 42 7.91 11.70 -10.73
N LEU A 43 8.65 12.21 -9.74
CA LEU A 43 9.75 13.17 -9.92
C LEU A 43 9.37 14.42 -10.74
N GLY A 44 8.09 14.80 -10.77
CA GLY A 44 7.58 15.92 -11.54
C GLY A 44 7.45 15.69 -13.05
N VAL A 45 7.69 14.47 -13.55
CA VAL A 45 7.81 14.20 -15.00
C VAL A 45 6.73 13.28 -15.56
N LEU A 46 6.24 12.30 -14.77
CA LEU A 46 5.27 11.31 -15.24
C LEU A 46 3.91 11.47 -14.54
N PRO A 47 2.87 11.92 -15.26
CA PRO A 47 1.51 11.92 -14.74
C PRO A 47 0.96 10.49 -14.74
N LEU A 48 1.05 9.79 -13.60
CA LEU A 48 0.46 8.46 -13.44
C LEU A 48 -0.96 8.59 -12.87
N ARG A 49 -1.89 7.79 -13.40
CA ARG A 49 -3.21 7.66 -12.82
C ARG A 49 -3.19 6.62 -11.71
N ARG A 50 -3.80 6.92 -10.58
CA ARG A 50 -3.98 5.98 -9.48
C ARG A 50 -5.25 5.17 -9.74
N LEU A 51 -5.06 3.93 -10.19
CA LEU A 51 -6.12 3.05 -10.69
C LEU A 51 -6.44 1.89 -9.74
N ILE A 52 -5.49 1.53 -8.88
CA ILE A 52 -5.61 0.36 -8.00
C ILE A 52 -6.14 0.82 -6.65
N PRO A 53 -7.31 0.32 -6.20
CA PRO A 53 -7.78 0.53 -4.84
C PRO A 53 -6.80 -0.09 -3.84
N GLN A 54 -6.67 0.52 -2.67
CA GLN A 54 -5.73 0.04 -1.65
C GLN A 54 -6.04 -1.39 -1.18
N ASP A 55 -7.31 -1.79 -1.06
CA ASP A 55 -7.67 -3.16 -0.68
C ASP A 55 -7.16 -4.19 -1.70
N VAL A 56 -7.18 -3.84 -2.99
CA VAL A 56 -6.62 -4.68 -4.06
C VAL A 56 -5.10 -4.74 -3.94
N HIS A 57 -4.44 -3.60 -3.69
CA HIS A 57 -3.00 -3.55 -3.49
C HIS A 57 -2.55 -4.42 -2.32
N SER A 58 -3.25 -4.37 -1.18
CA SER A 58 -2.89 -5.19 -0.01
C SER A 58 -3.00 -6.70 -0.30
N VAL A 59 -3.97 -7.14 -1.11
CA VAL A 59 -4.06 -8.54 -1.56
C VAL A 59 -2.88 -8.90 -2.47
N LEU A 60 -2.48 -7.97 -3.37
CA LEU A 60 -1.32 -8.18 -4.24
C LEU A 60 -0.02 -8.32 -3.44
N ASP A 61 0.17 -7.55 -2.37
CA ASP A 61 1.35 -7.66 -1.51
C ASP A 61 1.44 -9.00 -0.81
N TYR A 62 0.34 -9.48 -0.22
CA TYR A 62 0.31 -10.81 0.38
C TYR A 62 0.58 -11.92 -0.64
N ALA A 63 -0.06 -11.83 -1.82
CA ALA A 63 0.13 -12.80 -2.89
C ALA A 63 1.58 -12.79 -3.41
N ASN A 64 2.14 -11.59 -3.60
CA ASN A 64 3.52 -11.41 -4.05
C ASN A 64 4.52 -11.93 -3.01
N GLY A 65 4.29 -11.64 -1.73
CA GLY A 65 5.10 -12.16 -0.64
C GLY A 65 5.06 -13.70 -0.54
N ALA A 66 3.86 -14.28 -0.65
CA ALA A 66 3.69 -15.74 -0.64
C ALA A 66 4.38 -16.41 -1.86
N MET A 67 4.20 -15.85 -3.05
CA MET A 67 4.84 -16.34 -4.28
C MET A 67 6.36 -16.23 -4.17
N THR A 68 6.87 -15.10 -3.71
CA THR A 68 8.32 -14.90 -3.53
C THR A 68 8.90 -15.87 -2.51
N GLY A 69 8.20 -16.06 -1.37
CA GLY A 69 8.59 -17.04 -0.34
C GLY A 69 8.58 -18.48 -0.83
N ALA A 70 7.64 -18.86 -1.70
CA ALA A 70 7.58 -20.17 -2.32
C ALA A 70 8.82 -20.50 -3.18
N GLY A 71 9.55 -19.49 -3.66
CA GLY A 71 10.83 -19.66 -4.33
C GLY A 71 11.86 -20.45 -3.51
N ALA A 72 11.74 -20.43 -2.18
CA ALA A 72 12.65 -21.16 -1.30
C ALA A 72 12.59 -22.69 -1.48
N VAL A 73 11.45 -23.23 -1.85
CA VAL A 73 11.27 -24.66 -2.13
C VAL A 73 11.46 -25.02 -3.60
N MET A 74 11.68 -24.01 -4.45
CA MET A 74 11.87 -24.19 -5.91
C MET A 74 13.34 -24.21 -6.31
N THR A 75 14.28 -24.13 -5.36
CA THR A 75 15.71 -24.07 -5.63
C THR A 75 16.54 -24.77 -4.58
N ASP A 76 17.66 -25.37 -5.00
CA ASP A 76 18.72 -25.89 -4.12
C ASP A 76 19.84 -24.87 -3.88
N ASP A 77 19.85 -23.74 -4.59
CA ASP A 77 20.82 -22.65 -4.36
C ASP A 77 20.56 -21.97 -3.01
N PRO A 78 21.54 -22.01 -2.07
CA PRO A 78 21.32 -21.47 -0.72
C PRO A 78 21.03 -19.98 -0.71
N ALA A 79 21.67 -19.20 -1.59
CA ALA A 79 21.48 -17.75 -1.64
C ALA A 79 20.07 -17.41 -2.16
N ALA A 80 19.60 -18.08 -3.20
CA ALA A 80 18.26 -17.93 -3.73
C ALA A 80 17.19 -18.34 -2.71
N ARG A 81 17.44 -19.43 -1.96
CA ARG A 81 16.55 -19.90 -0.89
C ARG A 81 16.41 -18.88 0.23
N VAL A 82 17.53 -18.38 0.76
CA VAL A 82 17.52 -17.37 1.81
C VAL A 82 16.87 -16.08 1.32
N ALA A 83 17.21 -15.62 0.11
CA ALA A 83 16.60 -14.44 -0.48
C ALA A 83 15.08 -14.57 -0.59
N SER A 84 14.57 -15.74 -1.03
CA SER A 84 13.14 -16.02 -1.14
C SER A 84 12.44 -15.92 0.23
N ILE A 85 13.03 -16.53 1.26
CA ILE A 85 12.48 -16.47 2.63
C ILE A 85 12.44 -15.04 3.12
N VAL A 86 13.53 -14.30 3.01
CA VAL A 86 13.64 -12.93 3.53
C VAL A 86 12.71 -11.99 2.77
N LEU A 87 12.70 -12.03 1.45
CA LEU A 87 11.83 -11.19 0.63
C LEU A 87 10.35 -11.53 0.85
N GLY A 88 10.00 -12.81 0.89
CA GLY A 88 8.63 -13.23 1.13
C GLY A 88 8.13 -12.85 2.51
N ALA A 89 8.91 -13.15 3.55
CA ALA A 89 8.54 -12.83 4.93
C ALA A 89 8.47 -11.33 5.19
N SER A 90 9.38 -10.53 4.61
CA SER A 90 9.36 -9.07 4.75
C SER A 90 8.16 -8.44 4.05
N SER A 91 7.78 -8.88 2.85
CA SER A 91 6.58 -8.41 2.16
C SER A 91 5.32 -8.68 2.99
N ILE A 92 5.12 -9.92 3.42
CA ILE A 92 3.97 -10.31 4.25
C ILE A 92 3.98 -9.55 5.58
N GLY A 93 5.15 -9.43 6.23
CA GLY A 93 5.30 -8.76 7.51
C GLY A 93 4.97 -7.26 7.43
N VAL A 94 5.48 -6.56 6.43
CA VAL A 94 5.17 -5.14 6.20
C VAL A 94 3.68 -4.96 5.94
N SER A 95 3.08 -5.80 5.10
CA SER A 95 1.64 -5.75 4.82
C SER A 95 0.80 -6.02 6.06
N ALA A 96 1.21 -6.97 6.91
CA ALA A 96 0.50 -7.30 8.14
C ALA A 96 0.50 -6.17 9.18
N VAL A 97 1.47 -5.26 9.15
CA VAL A 97 1.58 -4.15 10.12
C VAL A 97 1.35 -2.77 9.50
N SER A 98 0.97 -2.67 8.25
CA SER A 98 0.64 -1.41 7.59
C SER A 98 -0.80 -0.98 7.86
N ASP A 99 -1.08 0.34 7.77
CA ASP A 99 -2.42 0.86 8.01
C ASP A 99 -3.35 0.63 6.83
N TYR A 100 -3.75 -0.64 6.64
CA TYR A 100 -4.83 -1.00 5.74
C TYR A 100 -5.89 -1.91 6.38
N ARG A 101 -6.96 -2.15 5.63
CA ARG A 101 -8.10 -2.93 6.08
C ARG A 101 -7.74 -4.39 6.40
N LEU A 102 -6.82 -5.00 5.65
CA LEU A 102 -6.43 -6.41 5.79
C LEU A 102 -5.22 -6.62 6.70
N SER A 103 -4.75 -5.59 7.40
CA SER A 103 -3.62 -5.71 8.33
C SER A 103 -4.03 -6.27 9.69
N VAL A 104 -3.08 -6.93 10.35
CA VAL A 104 -3.22 -7.43 11.73
C VAL A 104 -3.00 -6.31 12.74
N ALA A 105 -2.07 -5.39 12.43
CA ALA A 105 -1.77 -4.23 13.26
C ALA A 105 -1.50 -3.02 12.38
N LYS A 106 -1.90 -1.82 12.84
CA LYS A 106 -1.78 -0.57 12.09
C LYS A 106 -0.62 0.27 12.63
N ILE A 107 0.61 -0.22 12.45
CA ILE A 107 1.83 0.39 12.98
C ILE A 107 2.51 1.30 11.96
N ILE A 108 2.53 0.88 10.69
CA ILE A 108 3.17 1.61 9.60
C ILE A 108 2.12 2.51 8.93
N PRO A 109 2.28 3.85 8.96
CA PRO A 109 1.43 4.75 8.20
C PRO A 109 1.51 4.45 6.71
N ILE A 110 0.39 4.61 6.02
CA ILE A 110 0.26 4.24 4.61
C ILE A 110 1.21 5.00 3.69
N GLU A 111 1.53 6.24 4.02
CA GLU A 111 2.49 7.05 3.26
C GLU A 111 3.92 6.48 3.33
N LYS A 112 4.27 5.81 4.45
CA LYS A 112 5.55 5.12 4.60
C LYS A 112 5.55 3.78 3.90
N HIS A 113 4.39 3.11 3.83
CA HIS A 113 4.25 1.85 3.12
C HIS A 113 4.59 2.01 1.63
N GLU A 114 4.08 3.06 0.96
CA GLU A 114 4.44 3.37 -0.44
C GLU A 114 5.97 3.45 -0.66
N ALA A 115 6.69 4.10 0.26
CA ALA A 115 8.15 4.17 0.17
C ALA A 115 8.83 2.80 0.39
N ILE A 116 8.29 2.01 1.32
CA ILE A 116 8.80 0.65 1.61
C ILE A 116 8.62 -0.26 0.40
N ASP A 117 7.49 -0.20 -0.30
CA ASP A 117 7.24 -0.98 -1.53
C ASP A 117 8.28 -0.70 -2.60
N HIS A 118 8.62 0.57 -2.81
CA HIS A 118 9.66 0.92 -3.78
C HIS A 118 11.03 0.37 -3.37
N LEU A 119 11.40 0.50 -2.09
CA LEU A 119 12.66 -0.04 -1.57
C LEU A 119 12.69 -1.56 -1.66
N TRP A 120 11.60 -2.23 -1.28
CA TRP A 120 11.48 -3.67 -1.39
C TRP A 120 11.56 -4.14 -2.84
N GLY A 121 10.86 -3.47 -3.74
CA GLY A 121 10.88 -3.79 -5.17
C GLY A 121 12.27 -3.68 -5.76
N ILE A 122 13.02 -2.61 -5.43
CA ILE A 122 14.43 -2.45 -5.85
C ILE A 122 15.29 -3.57 -5.27
N ALA A 123 15.13 -3.91 -3.99
CA ALA A 123 15.86 -4.98 -3.34
C ALA A 123 15.60 -6.35 -3.99
N ALA A 124 14.33 -6.66 -4.31
CA ALA A 124 13.96 -7.89 -4.98
C ALA A 124 14.56 -8.00 -6.39
N ILE A 125 14.56 -6.91 -7.17
CA ILE A 125 15.20 -6.86 -8.49
C ILE A 125 16.72 -7.03 -8.36
N ALA A 126 17.36 -6.41 -7.39
CA ALA A 126 18.81 -6.43 -7.22
C ALA A 126 19.34 -7.75 -6.65
N ALA A 127 18.55 -8.43 -5.81
CA ALA A 127 18.99 -9.63 -5.07
C ALA A 127 19.64 -10.72 -5.93
N PRO A 128 19.12 -11.12 -7.10
CA PRO A 128 19.73 -12.14 -7.95
C PRO A 128 21.14 -11.79 -8.41
N PHE A 129 21.39 -10.53 -8.61
CA PHE A 129 22.68 -10.00 -9.09
C PHE A 129 23.66 -9.81 -7.95
N VAL A 130 23.22 -9.18 -6.85
CA VAL A 130 24.05 -8.91 -5.67
C VAL A 130 24.52 -10.21 -5.01
N PHE A 131 23.62 -11.19 -4.87
CA PHE A 131 23.92 -12.49 -4.25
C PHE A 131 24.34 -13.55 -5.28
N GLY A 132 24.46 -13.19 -6.56
CA GLY A 132 25.06 -14.00 -7.62
C GLY A 132 24.27 -15.25 -8.02
N TYR A 133 22.98 -15.38 -7.68
CA TYR A 133 22.19 -16.56 -8.05
C TYR A 133 21.43 -16.43 -9.39
N TRP A 134 21.62 -15.33 -10.12
CA TRP A 134 21.00 -15.11 -11.44
C TRP A 134 21.17 -16.28 -12.41
N LYS A 135 22.40 -16.84 -12.47
CA LYS A 135 22.72 -17.99 -13.36
C LYS A 135 22.49 -19.34 -12.69
N ARG A 136 22.58 -19.42 -11.35
CA ARG A 136 22.48 -20.69 -10.61
C ARG A 136 21.03 -21.10 -10.33
N ALA A 137 20.12 -20.12 -10.14
CA ALA A 137 18.71 -20.33 -9.89
C ALA A 137 17.86 -19.40 -10.78
N PRO A 138 17.92 -19.51 -12.12
CA PRO A 138 17.35 -18.52 -13.03
C PRO A 138 15.83 -18.37 -12.90
N ARG A 139 15.10 -19.44 -12.57
CA ARG A 139 13.65 -19.37 -12.36
C ARG A 139 13.29 -18.53 -11.15
N VAL A 140 13.96 -18.74 -10.02
CA VAL A 140 13.76 -17.97 -8.79
C VAL A 140 14.26 -16.54 -8.97
N ALA A 141 15.39 -16.36 -9.66
CA ALA A 141 15.89 -15.03 -9.99
C ALA A 141 14.89 -14.21 -10.81
N MET A 142 14.33 -14.79 -11.86
CA MET A 142 13.30 -14.16 -12.67
C MET A 142 12.05 -13.85 -11.85
N MET A 143 11.63 -14.76 -10.97
CA MET A 143 10.49 -14.54 -10.09
C MET A 143 10.72 -13.35 -9.17
N HIS A 144 11.90 -13.19 -8.57
CA HIS A 144 12.24 -12.03 -7.73
C HIS A 144 12.24 -10.72 -8.53
N VAL A 145 12.81 -10.71 -9.74
CA VAL A 145 12.81 -9.54 -10.63
C VAL A 145 11.39 -9.14 -11.00
N MET A 146 10.56 -10.11 -11.39
CA MET A 146 9.15 -9.83 -11.74
C MET A 146 8.34 -9.38 -10.54
N ALA A 147 8.55 -9.99 -9.36
CA ALA A 147 7.92 -9.60 -8.12
C ALA A 147 8.28 -8.14 -7.75
N GLY A 148 9.56 -7.79 -7.80
CA GLY A 148 10.01 -6.43 -7.53
C GLY A 148 9.46 -5.41 -8.52
N ALA A 149 9.48 -5.72 -9.82
CA ALA A 149 8.93 -4.85 -10.85
C ALA A 149 7.41 -4.66 -10.69
N SER A 150 6.67 -5.74 -10.40
CA SER A 150 5.22 -5.66 -10.18
C SER A 150 4.87 -4.87 -8.91
N THR A 151 5.64 -5.00 -7.83
CA THR A 151 5.44 -4.20 -6.60
C THR A 151 5.64 -2.71 -6.88
N ILE A 152 6.72 -2.33 -7.55
CA ILE A 152 6.96 -0.92 -7.92
C ILE A 152 5.82 -0.40 -8.79
N LEU A 153 5.42 -1.15 -9.81
CA LEU A 153 4.35 -0.73 -10.71
C LEU A 153 3.00 -0.62 -10.00
N SER A 154 2.63 -1.61 -9.20
CA SER A 154 1.38 -1.58 -8.44
C SER A 154 1.37 -0.43 -7.44
N SER A 155 2.48 -0.18 -6.73
CA SER A 155 2.62 0.92 -5.79
C SER A 155 2.45 2.29 -6.48
N LEU A 156 3.05 2.49 -7.65
CA LEU A 156 2.90 3.71 -8.46
C LEU A 156 1.46 3.96 -8.92
N LEU A 157 0.69 2.88 -9.14
CA LEU A 157 -0.69 2.95 -9.63
C LEU A 157 -1.73 2.91 -8.49
N THR A 158 -1.33 2.74 -7.25
CA THR A 158 -2.25 2.60 -6.11
C THR A 158 -2.71 3.94 -5.56
N ASP A 159 -4.01 4.05 -5.29
CA ASP A 159 -4.58 5.15 -4.53
C ASP A 159 -4.56 4.84 -3.03
N TYR A 160 -3.47 5.19 -2.38
CA TYR A 160 -3.27 4.99 -0.94
C TYR A 160 -4.18 5.85 -0.04
N ARG A 161 -4.96 6.77 -0.61
CA ARG A 161 -5.91 7.60 0.14
C ARG A 161 -7.26 6.95 0.32
N SER A 162 -7.56 5.92 -0.48
CA SER A 162 -8.85 5.22 -0.44
C SER A 162 -9.10 4.46 0.86
N ALA A 163 -8.05 4.17 1.65
CA ALA A 163 -8.16 3.45 2.93
C ALA A 163 -8.74 4.26 4.09
N LYS A 164 -8.65 5.58 4.02
CA LYS A 164 -9.15 6.45 5.11
C LYS A 164 -10.68 6.61 5.11
N ARG A 165 -11.39 5.85 4.27
CA ARG A 165 -12.85 5.97 4.03
C ARG A 165 -13.69 4.82 4.57
N GLY A 166 -13.11 3.93 5.36
CA GLY A 166 -13.80 2.79 5.97
C GLY A 166 -13.96 2.91 7.47
#